data_bff6e274ca06b5aa3134094b3420f317
#
_entry.id   bff6e274ca06b5aa3134094b3420f317
#
_cell.length_a   1.000
_cell.length_b   1.000
_cell.length_c   1.000
_cell.angle_alpha   90.00
_cell.angle_beta   90.00
_cell.angle_gamma   90.00
#
_symmetry.space_group_name_H-M   'P 1'
#
loop_
_entity.id
_entity.type
_entity.pdbx_description
1 polymer ?
#
loop_
_entity_poly.entity_id
_entity_poly.type
_entity_poly.pdbx_seq_one_letter_code
_entity_poly.pdbx_strand_id
1 'polypeptide(L)'
;MKTFLTEQQIRILRLRAKGLKQSEIAEILGTSRANISILEKRALEKIEKAKNTLLLWEQINSKVAIEVKKGEDIFRVPDKLFEKADEVGIRVPYTTAEIIAFLVENAPIEDRIAKKDFVLFLDTQDRLKVSEHLLEELEEIGKD
;
A
#
# COMPACT_ATOMS: atom_id res chain seq x y z
N MET A 1 -4.77 -10.84 -20.76
CA MET A 1 -4.08 -10.70 -19.47
C MET A 1 -5.02 -11.14 -18.36
N LYS A 2 -4.55 -12.01 -17.48
CA LYS A 2 -5.38 -12.56 -16.40
C LYS A 2 -5.46 -11.62 -15.21
N THR A 3 -6.66 -11.49 -14.64
CA THR A 3 -6.91 -10.77 -13.39
C THR A 3 -7.75 -11.62 -12.45
N PHE A 4 -7.92 -11.19 -11.22
CA PHE A 4 -8.80 -11.86 -10.25
C PHE A 4 -10.27 -11.45 -10.41
N LEU A 5 -10.57 -10.48 -11.26
CA LEU A 5 -11.90 -9.96 -11.44
C LEU A 5 -12.70 -10.80 -12.45
N THR A 6 -13.97 -11.04 -12.15
CA THR A 6 -14.90 -11.65 -13.11
C THR A 6 -15.31 -10.62 -14.16
N GLU A 7 -15.81 -11.08 -15.31
CA GLU A 7 -16.31 -10.19 -16.36
C GLU A 7 -17.39 -9.24 -15.82
N GLN A 8 -18.30 -9.74 -15.00
CA GLN A 8 -19.36 -8.94 -14.42
C GLN A 8 -18.80 -7.86 -13.48
N GLN A 9 -17.81 -8.22 -12.67
CA GLN A 9 -17.13 -7.25 -11.79
C GLN A 9 -16.45 -6.15 -12.62
N ILE A 10 -15.78 -6.52 -13.70
CA ILE A 10 -15.14 -5.56 -14.60
C ILE A 10 -16.18 -4.60 -15.19
N ARG A 11 -17.33 -5.12 -15.65
CA ARG A 11 -18.41 -4.29 -16.20
C ARG A 11 -18.94 -3.30 -15.18
N ILE A 12 -19.18 -3.75 -13.95
CA ILE A 12 -19.64 -2.88 -12.86
C ILE A 12 -18.63 -1.76 -12.58
N LEU A 13 -17.35 -2.09 -12.44
CA LEU A 13 -16.31 -1.10 -12.19
C LEU A 13 -16.18 -0.09 -13.33
N ARG A 14 -16.29 -0.53 -14.57
CA ARG A 14 -16.25 0.37 -15.73
C ARG A 14 -17.43 1.34 -15.75
N LEU A 15 -18.62 0.86 -15.44
CA LEU A 15 -19.82 1.70 -15.38
C LEU A 15 -19.74 2.69 -14.20
N ARG A 16 -19.23 2.26 -13.06
CA ARG A 16 -18.98 3.16 -11.92
C ARG A 16 -17.96 4.24 -12.29
N ALA A 17 -16.90 3.89 -13.00
CA ALA A 17 -15.89 4.85 -13.46
C ALA A 17 -16.45 5.91 -14.38
N LYS A 18 -17.52 5.59 -15.11
CA LYS A 18 -18.27 6.55 -15.95
C LYS A 18 -19.25 7.42 -15.16
N GLY A 19 -19.34 7.21 -13.84
CA GLY A 19 -20.20 8.00 -12.96
C GLY A 19 -21.60 7.45 -12.75
N LEU A 20 -21.91 6.23 -13.21
CA LEU A 20 -23.22 5.64 -12.98
C LEU A 20 -23.41 5.23 -11.53
N LYS A 21 -24.64 5.37 -11.04
CA LYS A 21 -25.05 4.92 -9.72
C LYS A 21 -25.31 3.40 -9.74
N GLN A 22 -25.24 2.76 -8.59
CA GLN A 22 -25.51 1.32 -8.46
C GLN A 22 -26.91 0.94 -8.99
N SER A 23 -27.92 1.79 -8.73
CA SER A 23 -29.30 1.57 -9.24
C SER A 23 -29.36 1.58 -10.75
N GLU A 24 -28.65 2.49 -11.41
CA GLU A 24 -28.58 2.58 -12.86
C GLU A 24 -27.88 1.35 -13.48
N ILE A 25 -26.80 0.90 -12.85
CA ILE A 25 -26.06 -0.31 -13.25
C ILE A 25 -26.96 -1.54 -13.13
N ALA A 26 -27.72 -1.63 -12.02
CA ALA A 26 -28.65 -2.72 -11.79
C ALA A 26 -29.68 -2.83 -12.91
N GLU A 27 -30.23 -1.72 -13.39
CA GLU A 27 -31.14 -1.69 -14.53
C GLU A 27 -30.47 -2.18 -15.80
N ILE A 28 -29.26 -1.71 -16.09
CA ILE A 28 -28.51 -2.09 -17.29
C ILE A 28 -28.19 -3.58 -17.30
N LEU A 29 -27.81 -4.15 -16.14
CA LEU A 29 -27.40 -5.55 -16.03
C LEU A 29 -28.59 -6.50 -15.71
N GLY A 30 -29.77 -5.98 -15.51
CA GLY A 30 -30.96 -6.79 -15.24
C GLY A 30 -30.95 -7.47 -13.88
N THR A 31 -30.45 -6.79 -12.86
CA THR A 31 -30.35 -7.33 -11.51
C THR A 31 -30.77 -6.30 -10.46
N SER A 32 -30.65 -6.62 -9.18
CA SER A 32 -30.98 -5.72 -8.08
C SER A 32 -29.80 -4.81 -7.72
N ARG A 33 -30.11 -3.63 -7.16
CA ARG A 33 -29.09 -2.74 -6.59
C ARG A 33 -28.28 -3.44 -5.50
N ALA A 34 -28.95 -4.25 -4.67
CA ALA A 34 -28.28 -5.01 -3.61
C ALA A 34 -27.21 -5.96 -4.17
N ASN A 35 -27.53 -6.65 -5.28
CA ASN A 35 -26.56 -7.53 -5.94
C ASN A 35 -25.38 -6.75 -6.51
N ILE A 36 -25.61 -5.60 -7.14
CA ILE A 36 -24.53 -4.73 -7.63
C ILE A 36 -23.63 -4.29 -6.47
N SER A 37 -24.22 -3.88 -5.34
CA SER A 37 -23.46 -3.48 -4.15
C SER A 37 -22.53 -4.59 -3.65
N ILE A 38 -23.02 -5.83 -3.59
CA ILE A 38 -22.23 -6.99 -3.15
C ILE A 38 -21.12 -7.28 -4.15
N LEU A 39 -21.39 -7.28 -5.43
CA LEU A 39 -20.40 -7.57 -6.48
C LEU A 39 -19.31 -6.49 -6.53
N GLU A 40 -19.70 -5.22 -6.43
CA GLU A 40 -18.73 -4.11 -6.37
C GLU A 40 -17.83 -4.22 -5.16
N LYS A 41 -18.39 -4.48 -3.98
CA LYS A 41 -17.63 -4.67 -2.74
C LYS A 41 -16.61 -5.79 -2.88
N ARG A 42 -17.01 -6.94 -3.42
CA ARG A 42 -16.11 -8.08 -3.65
C ARG A 42 -15.02 -7.74 -4.65
N ALA A 43 -15.35 -6.98 -5.70
CA ALA A 43 -14.35 -6.52 -6.67
C ALA A 43 -13.30 -5.61 -6.00
N LEU A 44 -13.74 -4.65 -5.20
CA LEU A 44 -12.84 -3.72 -4.50
C LEU A 44 -11.97 -4.45 -3.46
N GLU A 45 -12.50 -5.45 -2.77
CA GLU A 45 -11.74 -6.30 -1.86
C GLU A 45 -10.62 -7.06 -2.58
N LYS A 46 -10.91 -7.59 -3.77
CA LYS A 46 -9.90 -8.25 -4.62
C LYS A 46 -8.80 -7.30 -5.05
N ILE A 47 -9.17 -6.08 -5.42
CA ILE A 47 -8.22 -5.03 -5.82
C ILE A 47 -7.32 -4.67 -4.63
N GLU A 48 -7.90 -4.49 -3.46
CA GLU A 48 -7.14 -4.16 -2.24
C GLU A 48 -6.14 -5.28 -1.89
N LYS A 49 -6.57 -6.53 -1.93
CA LYS A 49 -5.68 -7.67 -1.71
C LYS A 49 -4.57 -7.74 -2.75
N ALA A 50 -4.86 -7.45 -4.00
CA ALA A 50 -3.85 -7.43 -5.06
C ALA A 50 -2.81 -6.33 -4.83
N LYS A 51 -3.25 -5.14 -4.43
CA LYS A 51 -2.36 -4.02 -4.07
C LYS A 51 -1.46 -4.38 -2.88
N ASN A 52 -2.04 -4.97 -1.84
CA ASN A 52 -1.30 -5.39 -0.65
C ASN A 52 -0.29 -6.49 -0.98
N THR A 53 -0.64 -7.42 -1.84
CA THR A 53 0.24 -8.49 -2.30
C THR A 53 1.42 -7.92 -3.08
N LEU A 54 1.16 -6.97 -3.99
CA LEU A 54 2.21 -6.31 -4.74
C LEU A 54 3.16 -5.52 -3.82
N LEU A 55 2.60 -4.80 -2.87
CA LEU A 55 3.38 -4.03 -1.89
C LEU A 55 4.28 -4.94 -1.05
N LEU A 56 3.75 -6.07 -0.60
CA LEU A 56 4.52 -7.09 0.14
C LEU A 56 5.67 -7.63 -0.72
N TRP A 57 5.41 -7.95 -1.99
CA TRP A 57 6.43 -8.41 -2.92
C TRP A 57 7.53 -7.37 -3.10
N GLU A 58 7.18 -6.11 -3.28
CA GLU A 58 8.14 -5.01 -3.39
C GLU A 58 8.97 -4.85 -2.12
N GLN A 59 8.34 -5.00 -0.94
CA GLN A 59 9.03 -4.95 0.35
C GLN A 59 10.02 -6.09 0.52
N ILE A 60 9.63 -7.32 0.15
CA ILE A 60 10.51 -8.49 0.19
C ILE A 60 11.77 -8.25 -0.64
N ASN A 61 11.64 -7.58 -1.78
CA ASN A 61 12.74 -7.28 -2.69
C ASN A 61 13.36 -5.88 -2.45
N SER A 62 13.00 -5.19 -1.39
CA SER A 62 13.49 -3.85 -1.11
C SER A 62 15.01 -3.79 -0.93
N LYS A 63 15.61 -2.68 -1.34
CA LYS A 63 17.04 -2.41 -1.17
C LYS A 63 17.40 -2.17 0.29
N VAL A 64 16.54 -1.48 1.01
CA VAL A 64 16.67 -1.19 2.43
C VAL A 64 15.28 -0.92 3.01
N ALA A 65 15.06 -1.40 4.23
CA ALA A 65 13.80 -1.21 4.95
C ALA A 65 14.07 -0.93 6.42
N ILE A 66 13.28 -0.06 6.99
CA ILE A 66 13.30 0.23 8.44
C ILE A 66 11.90 0.17 9.01
N GLU A 67 11.80 -0.20 10.28
CA GLU A 67 10.54 -0.17 11.01
C GLU A 67 10.43 1.13 11.79
N VAL A 68 9.28 1.78 11.69
CA VAL A 68 8.92 2.96 12.46
C VAL A 68 7.86 2.57 13.46
N LYS A 69 8.11 2.77 14.73
CA LYS A 69 7.20 2.39 15.80
C LYS A 69 6.19 3.49 16.09
N LYS A 70 4.99 3.08 16.51
CA LYS A 70 4.00 4.02 17.04
C LYS A 70 4.64 4.95 18.08
N GLY A 71 4.41 6.24 17.93
CA GLY A 71 4.95 7.27 18.81
C GLY A 71 6.27 7.88 18.37
N GLU A 72 6.93 7.33 17.37
CA GLU A 72 8.17 7.93 16.83
C GLU A 72 7.87 9.24 16.10
N ASP A 73 8.79 10.20 16.25
CA ASP A 73 8.75 11.47 15.53
C ASP A 73 9.29 11.26 14.11
N ILE A 74 8.52 11.63 13.10
CA ILE A 74 8.93 11.46 11.70
C ILE A 74 10.19 12.23 11.32
N PHE A 75 10.55 13.29 12.06
CA PHE A 75 11.79 14.03 11.81
C PHE A 75 13.05 13.23 12.14
N ARG A 76 12.92 12.14 12.88
CA ARG A 76 14.03 11.22 13.19
C ARG A 76 14.13 10.06 12.19
N VAL A 77 13.09 9.86 11.39
CA VAL A 77 13.02 8.71 10.47
C VAL A 77 14.06 8.79 9.35
N PRO A 78 14.31 9.96 8.71
CA PRO A 78 15.33 10.04 7.67
C PRO A 78 16.71 9.57 8.12
N ASP A 79 17.16 9.99 9.29
CA ASP A 79 18.48 9.58 9.83
C ASP A 79 18.53 8.07 10.05
N LYS A 80 17.46 7.49 10.57
CA LYS A 80 17.33 6.05 10.77
C LYS A 80 17.44 5.29 9.44
N LEU A 81 16.80 5.81 8.39
CA LEU A 81 16.89 5.22 7.04
C LEU A 81 18.30 5.33 6.49
N PHE A 82 18.95 6.50 6.60
CA PHE A 82 20.32 6.70 6.11
C PHE A 82 21.32 5.81 6.85
N GLU A 83 21.19 5.66 8.16
CA GLU A 83 22.05 4.77 8.96
C GLU A 83 21.92 3.32 8.47
N LYS A 84 20.69 2.85 8.30
CA LYS A 84 20.44 1.48 7.81
C LYS A 84 20.97 1.28 6.40
N ALA A 85 20.76 2.26 5.52
CA ALA A 85 21.26 2.22 4.16
C ALA A 85 22.79 2.14 4.11
N ASP A 86 23.47 2.92 4.96
CA ASP A 86 24.93 2.90 5.07
C ASP A 86 25.43 1.52 5.53
N GLU A 87 24.76 0.90 6.51
CA GLU A 87 25.11 -0.44 6.99
C GLU A 87 25.07 -1.50 5.88
N VAL A 88 24.12 -1.39 4.96
CA VAL A 88 23.93 -2.37 3.88
C VAL A 88 24.54 -1.92 2.55
N GLY A 89 25.23 -0.77 2.53
CA GLY A 89 25.92 -0.28 1.34
C GLY A 89 24.99 0.28 0.26
N ILE A 90 23.83 0.78 0.64
CA ILE A 90 22.82 1.31 -0.29
C ILE A 90 22.79 2.84 -0.19
N ARG A 91 22.70 3.49 -1.36
CA ARG A 91 22.47 4.92 -1.45
C ARG A 91 20.97 5.22 -1.51
N VAL A 92 20.51 6.13 -0.66
CA VAL A 92 19.14 6.64 -0.68
C VAL A 92 19.13 7.95 -1.48
N PRO A 93 18.53 8.00 -2.68
CA PRO A 93 18.58 9.18 -3.55
C PRO A 93 17.53 10.24 -3.18
N TYR A 94 17.34 10.48 -1.88
CA TYR A 94 16.38 11.45 -1.35
C TYR A 94 17.01 12.27 -0.25
N THR A 95 16.66 13.55 -0.20
CA THR A 95 17.03 14.42 0.92
C THR A 95 16.15 14.16 2.13
N THR A 96 16.60 14.62 3.29
CA THR A 96 15.80 14.56 4.53
C THR A 96 14.42 15.20 4.32
N ALA A 97 14.36 16.37 3.68
CA ALA A 97 13.11 17.07 3.43
C ALA A 97 12.17 16.28 2.51
N GLU A 98 12.71 15.62 1.49
CA GLU A 98 11.94 14.79 0.57
C GLU A 98 11.36 13.56 1.28
N ILE A 99 12.12 12.94 2.16
CA ILE A 99 11.65 11.78 2.95
C ILE A 99 10.53 12.21 3.89
N ILE A 100 10.69 13.33 4.58
CA ILE A 100 9.65 13.86 5.47
C ILE A 100 8.37 14.18 4.69
N ALA A 101 8.49 14.85 3.55
CA ALA A 101 7.33 15.16 2.70
C ALA A 101 6.61 13.88 2.24
N PHE A 102 7.36 12.86 1.86
CA PHE A 102 6.79 11.56 1.49
C PHE A 102 6.02 10.93 2.67
N LEU A 103 6.59 10.95 3.86
CA LEU A 103 5.96 10.38 5.05
C LEU A 103 4.67 11.10 5.42
N VAL A 104 4.66 12.43 5.32
CA VAL A 104 3.45 13.22 5.59
C VAL A 104 2.29 12.81 4.70
N GLU A 105 2.54 12.52 3.43
CA GLU A 105 1.50 12.13 2.48
C GLU A 105 1.11 10.65 2.54
N ASN A 106 2.04 9.76 2.92
CA ASN A 106 1.87 8.32 2.69
C ASN A 106 1.86 7.46 3.95
N ALA A 107 2.37 7.96 5.06
CA ALA A 107 2.47 7.19 6.29
C ALA A 107 1.34 7.49 7.27
N PRO A 108 1.00 6.55 8.18
CA PRO A 108 -0.02 6.78 9.20
C PRO A 108 0.51 7.67 10.30
N ILE A 109 0.46 8.98 10.09
CA ILE A 109 0.97 10.01 11.01
C ILE A 109 -0.11 11.00 11.41
N GLU A 110 0.04 11.56 12.60
CA GLU A 110 -0.75 12.67 13.11
C GLU A 110 0.18 13.60 13.88
N ASP A 111 0.18 14.88 13.53
CA ASP A 111 1.05 15.88 14.15
C ASP A 111 2.53 15.44 14.22
N ARG A 112 3.07 14.95 13.10
CA ARG A 112 4.43 14.43 12.93
C ARG A 112 4.81 13.20 13.74
N ILE A 113 3.83 12.56 14.40
CA ILE A 113 4.05 11.35 15.21
C ILE A 113 3.38 10.15 14.54
N ALA A 114 4.08 9.03 14.50
CA ALA A 114 3.52 7.79 13.97
C ALA A 114 2.34 7.33 14.81
N LYS A 115 1.17 7.14 14.17
CA LYS A 115 -0.05 6.66 14.84
C LYS A 115 -0.04 5.15 15.07
N LYS A 116 0.73 4.43 14.29
CA LYS A 116 0.90 2.97 14.38
C LYS A 116 2.23 2.58 13.78
N ASP A 117 2.63 1.35 14.03
CA ASP A 117 3.85 0.79 13.47
C ASP A 117 3.73 0.66 11.94
N PHE A 118 4.79 1.01 11.23
CA PHE A 118 4.86 0.81 9.79
C PHE A 118 6.31 0.59 9.35
N VAL A 119 6.47 0.20 8.10
CA VAL A 119 7.78 0.01 7.47
C VAL A 119 7.94 1.06 6.37
N LEU A 120 9.07 1.75 6.37
CA LEU A 120 9.53 2.59 5.28
C LEU A 120 10.60 1.82 4.52
N PHE A 121 10.47 1.69 3.21
CA PHE A 121 11.46 0.99 2.42
C PHE A 121 11.72 1.67 1.07
N LEU A 122 12.89 1.37 0.52
CA LEU A 122 13.31 1.79 -0.81
C LEU A 122 13.19 0.58 -1.72
N ASP A 123 12.35 0.66 -2.75
CA ASP A 123 12.16 -0.44 -3.68
C ASP A 123 13.32 -0.59 -4.67
N THR A 124 13.25 -1.59 -5.54
CA THR A 124 14.31 -1.87 -6.52
C THR A 124 14.47 -0.77 -7.59
N GLN A 125 13.51 0.13 -7.71
CA GLN A 125 13.51 1.26 -8.63
C GLN A 125 13.79 2.58 -7.93
N ASP A 126 14.35 2.52 -6.72
CA ASP A 126 14.70 3.69 -5.90
C ASP A 126 13.49 4.56 -5.51
N ARG A 127 12.31 3.96 -5.38
CA ARG A 127 11.12 4.65 -4.89
C ARG A 127 10.90 4.36 -3.41
N LEU A 128 10.52 5.39 -2.66
CA LEU A 128 10.10 5.23 -1.27
C LEU A 128 8.70 4.66 -1.21
N LYS A 129 8.49 3.73 -0.31
CA LYS A 129 7.19 3.10 -0.05
C LYS A 129 6.97 2.88 1.43
N VAL A 130 5.69 2.89 1.82
CA VAL A 130 5.25 2.60 3.19
C VAL A 130 4.38 1.36 3.17
N SER A 131 4.62 0.46 4.12
CA SER A 131 3.89 -0.80 4.27
C SER A 131 3.55 -1.02 5.74
N GLU A 132 2.46 -1.74 5.98
CA GLU A 132 2.09 -2.19 7.32
C GLU A 132 2.49 -3.65 7.58
N HIS A 133 3.21 -4.26 6.64
CA HIS A 133 3.81 -5.59 6.83
C HIS A 133 5.08 -5.45 7.65
N LEU A 134 5.01 -5.73 8.95
CA LEU A 134 6.12 -5.55 9.87
C LEU A 134 7.25 -6.54 9.59
N LEU A 135 8.49 -6.10 9.80
CA LEU A 135 9.68 -6.89 9.48
C LEU A 135 9.74 -8.20 10.28
N GLU A 136 9.36 -8.17 11.56
CA GLU A 136 9.32 -9.35 12.42
C GLU A 136 8.35 -10.41 11.91
N GLU A 137 7.17 -10.00 11.44
CA GLU A 137 6.17 -10.91 10.88
C GLU A 137 6.71 -11.63 9.65
N LEU A 138 7.43 -10.92 8.77
CA LEU A 138 8.02 -11.50 7.58
C LEU A 138 9.15 -12.49 7.91
N GLU A 139 9.95 -12.19 8.91
CA GLU A 139 11.02 -13.08 9.36
C GLU A 139 10.46 -14.39 9.91
N GLU A 140 9.39 -14.33 10.70
CA GLU A 140 8.73 -15.53 11.24
C GLU A 140 8.12 -16.41 10.15
N ILE A 141 7.41 -15.80 9.20
CA ILE A 141 6.83 -16.52 8.05
C ILE A 141 7.91 -17.19 7.20
N GLY A 142 9.07 -16.56 7.06
CA GLY A 142 10.19 -17.07 6.27
C GLY A 142 11.03 -18.13 6.96
N LYS A 143 10.77 -18.48 8.21
CA LYS A 143 11.48 -19.55 8.92
C LYS A 143 10.92 -20.92 8.55
N ASP A 144 11.79 -21.79 8.13
CA ASP A 144 11.49 -23.20 7.86
C ASP A 144 11.46 -24.04 9.16
#